data_6337909f0c763db5f1919f05aa4ca8dc
#
_entry.id   6337909f0c763db5f1919f05aa4ca8dc
#
_cell.length_a   1.000
_cell.length_b   1.000
_cell.length_c   1.000
_cell.angle_alpha   90.00
_cell.angle_beta   90.00
_cell.angle_gamma   90.00
#
_symmetry.space_group_name_H-M   'P 1'
#
loop_
_entity.id
_entity.type
_entity.pdbx_description
1 polymer ?
#
loop_
_entity_poly.entity_id
_entity_poly.type
_entity_poly.pdbx_seq_one_letter_code
_entity_poly.pdbx_strand_id
1 'polypeptide(L)'
;MDGLSALQAALVEAGLPGGMRRDHPIGALTTYRVGGSAAGFVRPADEGELEVVAGAAAIAGVEVLVVGRGSNLLVADRGFAGLAVQLGTGFESVDVSGTSVTAGGATSLPVLARRTVVDGLAGFEWAVGVPGSIGGAVRMNAGGHGSDMSSVLVTATTLDLATGVVRVRPADGLALGYRSSDIGASEVVTSAELRLTVGEPVVGEERLAGIVRWRRENQPGGQNSGSVFTNPAGDSAGRLIDTAGLRGRRLGSAVVSERHANFIQADEGGSADDVRSLMDEVVCRVAEVHGVRLVPETVMVGFEE
;
A
#
# COMPACT_ATOMS: atom_id res chain seq x y z
N MET A 1 26.35 19.78 -6.18
CA MET A 1 25.01 19.45 -6.69
C MET A 1 24.28 18.75 -5.57
N ASP A 2 23.01 19.06 -5.33
CA ASP A 2 22.21 18.24 -4.42
C ASP A 2 21.98 16.85 -5.02
N GLY A 3 21.67 15.85 -4.19
CA GLY A 3 21.52 14.46 -4.62
C GLY A 3 20.45 14.28 -5.72
N LEU A 4 19.36 15.08 -5.68
CA LEU A 4 18.31 15.02 -6.70
C LEU A 4 18.74 15.60 -8.06
N SER A 5 19.61 16.61 -8.07
CA SER A 5 20.17 17.13 -9.34
C SER A 5 21.16 16.13 -9.94
N ALA A 6 21.95 15.43 -9.13
CA ALA A 6 22.82 14.35 -9.57
C ALA A 6 22.01 13.17 -10.12
N LEU A 7 20.94 12.78 -9.41
CA LEU A 7 20.00 11.75 -9.86
C LEU A 7 19.39 12.10 -11.21
N GLN A 8 18.87 13.31 -11.39
CA GLN A 8 18.28 13.74 -12.65
C GLN A 8 19.29 13.69 -13.81
N ALA A 9 20.53 14.13 -13.59
CA ALA A 9 21.58 14.05 -14.60
C ALA A 9 21.86 12.58 -14.99
N ALA A 10 21.99 11.68 -14.01
CA ALA A 10 22.21 10.26 -14.25
C ALA A 10 21.05 9.60 -15.02
N LEU A 11 19.80 9.92 -14.70
CA LEU A 11 18.63 9.40 -15.42
C LEU A 11 18.56 9.89 -16.87
N VAL A 12 18.92 11.15 -17.12
CA VAL A 12 18.98 11.72 -18.47
C VAL A 12 20.10 11.06 -19.26
N GLU A 13 21.29 10.89 -18.67
CA GLU A 13 22.44 10.22 -19.32
C GLU A 13 22.11 8.76 -19.67
N ALA A 14 21.41 8.06 -18.78
CA ALA A 14 20.94 6.69 -19.01
C ALA A 14 19.76 6.61 -20.01
N GLY A 15 19.25 7.73 -20.52
CA GLY A 15 18.21 7.77 -21.55
C GLY A 15 16.83 7.35 -21.07
N LEU A 16 16.50 7.53 -19.77
CA LEU A 16 15.19 7.17 -19.24
C LEU A 16 14.06 7.97 -19.92
N PRO A 17 13.14 7.33 -20.66
CA PRO A 17 12.03 8.02 -21.30
C PRO A 17 11.12 8.67 -20.25
N GLY A 18 10.84 9.96 -20.41
CA GLY A 18 10.02 10.73 -19.46
C GLY A 18 10.75 11.31 -18.26
N GLY A 19 12.00 10.90 -17.99
CA GLY A 19 12.87 11.48 -16.97
C GLY A 19 12.26 11.47 -15.55
N MET A 20 12.82 12.29 -14.65
CA MET A 20 12.30 12.53 -13.32
C MET A 20 11.39 13.78 -13.31
N ARG A 21 10.23 13.68 -12.70
CA ARG A 21 9.35 14.84 -12.44
C ARG A 21 9.71 15.45 -11.11
N ARG A 22 9.94 16.75 -11.06
CA ARG A 22 10.15 17.50 -9.83
C ARG A 22 8.82 17.89 -9.19
N ASP A 23 8.79 17.98 -7.88
CA ASP A 23 7.66 18.47 -7.07
C ASP A 23 6.33 17.78 -7.43
N HIS A 24 6.39 16.47 -7.66
CA HIS A 24 5.22 15.70 -8.07
C HIS A 24 4.26 15.44 -6.89
N PRO A 25 2.95 15.76 -7.01
CA PRO A 25 1.98 15.66 -5.92
C PRO A 25 1.66 14.20 -5.57
N ILE A 26 2.47 13.54 -4.75
CA ILE A 26 2.28 12.13 -4.37
C ILE A 26 1.15 11.93 -3.35
N GLY A 27 0.79 12.97 -2.57
CA GLY A 27 -0.40 12.93 -1.73
C GLY A 27 -1.67 12.64 -2.53
N ALA A 28 -1.79 13.20 -3.74
CA ALA A 28 -2.90 12.95 -4.67
C ALA A 28 -2.95 11.51 -5.20
N LEU A 29 -1.84 10.76 -5.14
CA LEU A 29 -1.77 9.34 -5.53
C LEU A 29 -2.24 8.41 -4.41
N THR A 30 -2.45 8.92 -3.20
CA THR A 30 -2.96 8.14 -2.06
C THR A 30 -4.49 8.04 -2.09
N THR A 31 -5.04 7.09 -1.35
CA THR A 31 -6.50 7.01 -1.17
C THR A 31 -7.03 8.09 -0.23
N TYR A 32 -6.18 8.70 0.58
CA TYR A 32 -6.51 9.91 1.33
C TYR A 32 -6.62 11.15 0.44
N ARG A 33 -5.91 11.21 -0.69
CA ARG A 33 -5.85 12.36 -1.62
C ARG A 33 -5.48 13.68 -0.98
N VAL A 34 -4.80 13.65 0.16
CA VAL A 34 -4.23 14.80 0.86
C VAL A 34 -2.73 14.60 1.04
N GLY A 35 -2.01 15.68 1.33
CA GLY A 35 -0.58 15.69 1.53
C GLY A 35 0.20 16.24 0.35
N GLY A 36 1.49 16.46 0.57
CA GLY A 36 2.38 17.18 -0.32
C GLY A 36 2.97 16.37 -1.46
N SER A 37 4.00 16.95 -2.06
CA SER A 37 4.73 16.44 -3.22
C SER A 37 5.97 15.66 -2.80
N ALA A 38 6.45 14.75 -3.67
CA ALA A 38 7.82 14.26 -3.61
C ALA A 38 8.75 15.19 -4.39
N ALA A 39 9.93 15.43 -3.88
CA ALA A 39 10.93 16.26 -4.53
C ALA A 39 11.37 15.70 -5.89
N GLY A 40 11.38 14.36 -6.04
CA GLY A 40 11.54 13.64 -7.30
C GLY A 40 10.48 12.53 -7.43
N PHE A 41 10.02 12.28 -8.65
CA PHE A 41 9.09 11.19 -8.96
C PHE A 41 9.46 10.55 -10.30
N VAL A 42 9.48 9.21 -10.30
CA VAL A 42 9.68 8.41 -11.53
C VAL A 42 8.65 7.31 -11.61
N ARG A 43 8.30 6.92 -12.84
CA ARG A 43 7.41 5.79 -13.10
C ARG A 43 8.02 4.92 -14.18
N PRO A 44 8.96 4.01 -13.81
CA PRO A 44 9.58 3.09 -14.75
C PRO A 44 8.52 2.20 -15.41
N ALA A 45 8.57 2.09 -16.72
CA ALA A 45 7.60 1.34 -17.51
C ALA A 45 7.85 -0.17 -17.46
N ASP A 46 9.11 -0.58 -17.33
CA ASP A 46 9.57 -1.97 -17.35
C ASP A 46 10.78 -2.19 -16.43
N GLU A 47 11.27 -3.43 -16.39
CA GLU A 47 12.41 -3.83 -15.55
C GLU A 47 13.70 -3.09 -15.90
N GLY A 48 13.96 -2.87 -17.21
CA GLY A 48 15.15 -2.15 -17.66
C GLY A 48 15.17 -0.70 -17.18
N GLU A 49 14.03 0.01 -17.28
CA GLU A 49 13.90 1.35 -16.74
C GLU A 49 14.03 1.36 -15.22
N LEU A 50 13.48 0.35 -14.52
CA LEU A 50 13.58 0.23 -13.07
C LEU A 50 15.03 -0.01 -12.61
N GLU A 51 15.81 -0.81 -13.34
CA GLU A 51 17.24 -1.01 -13.07
C GLU A 51 18.04 0.29 -13.25
N VAL A 52 17.74 1.07 -14.30
CA VAL A 52 18.31 2.40 -14.49
C VAL A 52 18.00 3.33 -13.32
N VAL A 53 16.75 3.33 -12.84
CA VAL A 53 16.35 4.13 -11.68
C VAL A 53 17.11 3.69 -10.43
N ALA A 54 17.24 2.38 -10.18
CA ALA A 54 17.98 1.85 -9.04
C ALA A 54 19.46 2.26 -9.07
N GLY A 55 20.13 2.09 -10.21
CA GLY A 55 21.52 2.51 -10.38
C GLY A 55 21.74 4.00 -10.13
N ALA A 56 20.87 4.85 -10.68
CA ALA A 56 20.95 6.29 -10.50
C ALA A 56 20.66 6.71 -9.05
N ALA A 57 19.68 6.10 -8.39
CA ALA A 57 19.33 6.37 -7.00
C ALA A 57 20.46 5.97 -6.02
N ALA A 58 21.07 4.80 -6.24
CA ALA A 58 22.21 4.32 -5.47
C ALA A 58 23.42 5.28 -5.55
N ILE A 59 23.75 5.75 -6.76
CA ILE A 59 24.85 6.71 -6.98
C ILE A 59 24.55 8.05 -6.32
N ALA A 60 23.31 8.54 -6.41
CA ALA A 60 22.91 9.82 -5.87
C ALA A 60 22.73 9.81 -4.34
N GLY A 61 22.59 8.64 -3.71
CA GLY A 61 22.39 8.49 -2.26
C GLY A 61 21.11 9.17 -1.76
N VAL A 62 20.06 9.22 -2.59
CA VAL A 62 18.78 9.84 -2.23
C VAL A 62 17.89 8.85 -1.50
N GLU A 63 17.11 9.35 -0.55
CA GLU A 63 16.06 8.53 0.07
C GLU A 63 15.01 8.15 -0.95
N VAL A 64 14.55 6.89 -0.91
CA VAL A 64 13.59 6.34 -1.87
C VAL A 64 12.30 5.93 -1.17
N LEU A 65 11.16 6.30 -1.76
CA LEU A 65 9.83 5.89 -1.36
C LEU A 65 9.18 5.07 -2.47
N VAL A 66 8.87 3.81 -2.21
CA VAL A 66 8.08 3.00 -3.14
C VAL A 66 6.59 3.29 -2.94
N VAL A 67 5.93 3.77 -3.99
CA VAL A 67 4.50 4.08 -4.00
C VAL A 67 3.77 3.07 -4.86
N GLY A 68 2.95 2.22 -4.23
CA GLY A 68 2.03 1.36 -4.96
C GLY A 68 0.78 2.14 -5.43
N ARG A 69 -0.40 1.70 -5.01
CA ARG A 69 -1.66 2.43 -5.27
C ARG A 69 -2.01 3.44 -4.16
N GLY A 70 -1.09 3.71 -3.23
CA GLY A 70 -1.26 4.67 -2.15
C GLY A 70 -2.37 4.34 -1.15
N SER A 71 -2.82 3.08 -1.08
CA SER A 71 -3.97 2.68 -0.26
C SER A 71 -3.67 2.52 1.23
N ASN A 72 -2.40 2.52 1.61
CA ASN A 72 -1.95 2.45 3.01
C ASN A 72 -0.85 3.50 3.28
N LEU A 73 -0.96 4.68 2.65
CA LEU A 73 0.05 5.74 2.72
C LEU A 73 -0.58 7.06 3.09
N LEU A 74 0.01 7.76 4.05
CA LEU A 74 -0.26 9.16 4.40
C LEU A 74 1.04 9.96 4.21
N VAL A 75 1.00 10.98 3.35
CA VAL A 75 2.15 11.86 3.06
C VAL A 75 1.91 13.18 3.75
N ALA A 76 2.88 13.65 4.55
CA ALA A 76 2.80 14.95 5.22
C ALA A 76 2.53 16.10 4.22
N ASP A 77 1.90 17.18 4.67
CA ASP A 77 1.62 18.34 3.82
C ASP A 77 2.89 19.00 3.28
N ARG A 78 4.00 18.94 4.04
CA ARG A 78 5.33 19.38 3.56
C ARG A 78 5.94 18.46 2.49
N GLY A 79 5.37 17.29 2.26
CA GLY A 79 5.80 16.32 1.25
C GLY A 79 6.94 15.40 1.70
N PHE A 80 7.64 14.84 0.72
CA PHE A 80 8.76 13.91 0.86
C PHE A 80 9.99 14.45 0.12
N ALA A 81 11.11 14.62 0.82
CA ALA A 81 12.31 15.25 0.26
C ALA A 81 13.17 14.35 -0.65
N GLY A 82 12.72 13.12 -0.93
CA GLY A 82 13.43 12.10 -1.72
C GLY A 82 12.80 11.80 -3.07
N LEU A 83 13.15 10.62 -3.60
CA LEU A 83 12.65 10.06 -4.84
C LEU A 83 11.46 9.12 -4.57
N ALA A 84 10.28 9.45 -5.05
CA ALA A 84 9.16 8.52 -5.09
C ALA A 84 9.19 7.69 -6.39
N VAL A 85 9.07 6.37 -6.26
CA VAL A 85 9.08 5.41 -7.37
C VAL A 85 7.74 4.69 -7.40
N GLN A 86 7.03 4.77 -8.53
CA GLN A 86 5.79 4.05 -8.78
C GLN A 86 5.93 3.20 -10.03
N LEU A 87 5.70 1.89 -9.93
CA LEU A 87 5.75 1.00 -11.09
C LEU A 87 4.74 1.38 -12.16
N GLY A 88 5.16 1.34 -13.42
CA GLY A 88 4.33 1.58 -14.60
C GLY A 88 3.55 0.36 -15.04
N THR A 89 2.86 0.48 -16.19
CA THR A 89 1.93 -0.53 -16.71
C THR A 89 2.59 -1.84 -17.15
N GLY A 90 3.88 -1.85 -17.46
CA GLY A 90 4.62 -3.09 -17.75
C GLY A 90 4.65 -4.08 -16.57
N PHE A 91 4.42 -3.57 -15.35
CA PHE A 91 4.31 -4.39 -14.15
C PHE A 91 2.86 -4.76 -13.77
N GLU A 92 1.91 -4.63 -14.69
CA GLU A 92 0.50 -5.05 -14.51
C GLU A 92 0.17 -6.38 -15.20
N SER A 93 1.19 -7.12 -15.67
CA SER A 93 1.02 -8.41 -16.34
C SER A 93 0.40 -9.46 -15.41
N VAL A 94 -0.42 -10.34 -15.98
CA VAL A 94 -0.97 -11.51 -15.29
C VAL A 94 -0.86 -12.72 -16.23
N ASP A 95 -0.18 -13.75 -15.77
CA ASP A 95 -0.09 -15.06 -16.42
C ASP A 95 -0.69 -16.13 -15.53
N VAL A 96 -1.50 -17.01 -16.12
CA VAL A 96 -2.19 -18.10 -15.42
C VAL A 96 -1.82 -19.42 -16.06
N SER A 97 -1.19 -20.31 -15.28
CA SER A 97 -0.81 -21.66 -15.71
C SER A 97 -1.31 -22.71 -14.72
N GLY A 98 -2.41 -23.36 -15.05
CA GLY A 98 -3.09 -24.27 -14.13
C GLY A 98 -3.56 -23.55 -12.88
N THR A 99 -3.02 -23.91 -11.73
CA THR A 99 -3.31 -23.23 -10.43
C THR A 99 -2.24 -22.23 -10.01
N SER A 100 -1.20 -22.04 -10.82
CA SER A 100 -0.16 -21.01 -10.59
C SER A 100 -0.55 -19.71 -11.30
N VAL A 101 -0.46 -18.61 -10.60
CA VAL A 101 -0.74 -17.27 -11.12
C VAL A 101 0.48 -16.39 -10.85
N THR A 102 1.12 -15.88 -11.92
CA THR A 102 2.17 -14.88 -11.81
C THR A 102 1.58 -13.51 -12.12
N ALA A 103 1.74 -12.56 -11.19
CA ALA A 103 1.24 -11.21 -11.34
C ALA A 103 2.32 -10.16 -11.08
N GLY A 104 2.37 -9.15 -11.93
CA GLY A 104 3.27 -8.01 -11.76
C GLY A 104 2.94 -7.18 -10.52
N GLY A 105 3.94 -6.52 -9.95
CA GLY A 105 3.83 -5.78 -8.70
C GLY A 105 2.85 -4.61 -8.69
N ALA A 106 2.56 -4.03 -9.88
CA ALA A 106 1.58 -2.96 -10.05
C ALA A 106 0.14 -3.48 -10.26
N THR A 107 -0.05 -4.80 -10.49
CA THR A 107 -1.36 -5.41 -10.72
C THR A 107 -2.31 -5.11 -9.56
N SER A 108 -3.50 -4.61 -9.89
CA SER A 108 -4.55 -4.30 -8.92
C SER A 108 -5.12 -5.56 -8.27
N LEU A 109 -5.16 -5.61 -6.93
CA LEU A 109 -5.75 -6.73 -6.19
C LEU A 109 -7.19 -7.02 -6.59
N PRO A 110 -8.13 -6.04 -6.64
CA PRO A 110 -9.50 -6.29 -7.06
C PRO A 110 -9.64 -6.77 -8.51
N VAL A 111 -8.73 -6.36 -9.39
CA VAL A 111 -8.71 -6.81 -10.80
C VAL A 111 -8.25 -8.26 -10.87
N LEU A 112 -7.15 -8.60 -10.19
CA LEU A 112 -6.64 -9.97 -10.16
C LEU A 112 -7.65 -10.92 -9.52
N ALA A 113 -8.29 -10.53 -8.40
CA ALA A 113 -9.29 -11.37 -7.75
C ALA A 113 -10.47 -11.74 -8.67
N ARG A 114 -10.93 -10.79 -9.50
CA ARG A 114 -11.97 -11.08 -10.49
C ARG A 114 -11.46 -11.95 -11.62
N ARG A 115 -10.24 -11.70 -12.08
CA ARG A 115 -9.62 -12.48 -13.17
C ARG A 115 -9.44 -13.93 -12.75
N THR A 116 -8.94 -14.22 -11.56
CA THR A 116 -8.75 -15.60 -11.09
C THR A 116 -10.06 -16.37 -10.97
N VAL A 117 -11.15 -15.73 -10.54
CA VAL A 117 -12.49 -16.36 -10.51
C VAL A 117 -12.99 -16.67 -11.92
N VAL A 118 -12.83 -15.76 -12.89
CA VAL A 118 -13.21 -16.02 -14.30
C VAL A 118 -12.41 -17.19 -14.88
N ASP A 119 -11.14 -17.33 -14.50
CA ASP A 119 -10.27 -18.43 -14.92
C ASP A 119 -10.51 -19.74 -14.14
N GLY A 120 -11.58 -19.83 -13.32
CA GLY A 120 -11.96 -21.02 -12.56
C GLY A 120 -11.05 -21.32 -11.37
N LEU A 121 -10.43 -20.29 -10.79
CA LEU A 121 -9.56 -20.42 -9.63
C LEU A 121 -10.20 -19.84 -8.37
N ALA A 122 -9.91 -20.44 -7.22
CA ALA A 122 -10.38 -20.06 -5.89
C ALA A 122 -9.21 -19.84 -4.92
N GLY A 123 -9.47 -19.06 -3.86
CA GLY A 123 -8.53 -18.76 -2.78
C GLY A 123 -8.02 -17.32 -2.78
N PHE A 124 -8.34 -16.52 -3.81
CA PHE A 124 -7.92 -15.10 -3.90
C PHE A 124 -9.10 -14.10 -3.87
N GLU A 125 -10.34 -14.56 -3.65
CA GLU A 125 -11.55 -13.73 -3.69
C GLU A 125 -11.54 -12.61 -2.63
N TRP A 126 -10.89 -12.84 -1.48
CA TRP A 126 -10.73 -11.87 -0.41
C TRP A 126 -10.10 -10.55 -0.89
N ALA A 127 -9.22 -10.63 -1.88
CA ALA A 127 -8.46 -9.50 -2.39
C ALA A 127 -9.33 -8.49 -3.15
N VAL A 128 -10.54 -8.85 -3.59
CA VAL A 128 -11.50 -7.89 -4.18
C VAL A 128 -11.87 -6.78 -3.20
N GLY A 129 -11.81 -7.10 -1.91
CA GLY A 129 -12.09 -6.19 -0.82
C GLY A 129 -10.92 -5.28 -0.44
N VAL A 130 -9.73 -5.46 -0.98
CA VAL A 130 -8.53 -4.72 -0.55
C VAL A 130 -8.06 -3.79 -1.67
N PRO A 131 -8.16 -2.46 -1.51
CA PRO A 131 -7.57 -1.53 -2.46
C PRO A 131 -6.04 -1.61 -2.37
N GLY A 132 -5.38 -1.80 -3.49
CA GLY A 132 -3.92 -1.92 -3.50
C GLY A 132 -3.39 -2.63 -4.73
N SER A 133 -2.09 -2.84 -4.78
CA SER A 133 -1.37 -3.62 -5.78
C SER A 133 -0.78 -4.88 -5.17
N ILE A 134 -0.41 -5.84 -6.01
CA ILE A 134 0.27 -7.06 -5.61
C ILE A 134 1.52 -6.75 -4.79
N GLY A 135 2.37 -5.82 -5.26
CA GLY A 135 3.59 -5.46 -4.53
C GLY A 135 3.32 -4.90 -3.14
N GLY A 136 2.33 -4.00 -3.01
CA GLY A 136 1.91 -3.50 -1.70
C GLY A 136 1.30 -4.58 -0.80
N ALA A 137 0.57 -5.54 -1.39
CA ALA A 137 -0.03 -6.65 -0.65
C ALA A 137 1.03 -7.64 -0.12
N VAL A 138 2.05 -7.95 -0.90
CA VAL A 138 3.19 -8.78 -0.45
C VAL A 138 3.92 -8.07 0.69
N ARG A 139 4.29 -6.78 0.52
CA ARG A 139 4.99 -6.00 1.54
C ARG A 139 4.24 -5.95 2.87
N MET A 140 2.92 -5.78 2.84
CA MET A 140 2.10 -5.63 4.04
C MET A 140 1.48 -6.94 4.51
N ASN A 141 1.76 -8.07 3.88
CA ASN A 141 0.95 -9.29 4.05
C ASN A 141 -0.52 -8.93 4.14
N ALA A 142 -1.00 -8.20 3.13
CA ALA A 142 -2.36 -7.65 3.13
C ALA A 142 -3.40 -8.77 3.19
N GLY A 143 -4.47 -8.54 3.91
CA GLY A 143 -5.53 -9.53 4.05
C GLY A 143 -6.86 -8.93 4.48
N GLY A 144 -7.89 -9.74 4.37
CA GLY A 144 -9.26 -9.43 4.75
C GLY A 144 -10.16 -10.63 4.56
N HIS A 145 -11.35 -10.59 5.14
CA HIS A 145 -12.37 -11.64 4.96
C HIS A 145 -11.86 -13.06 5.28
N GLY A 146 -10.99 -13.17 6.31
CA GLY A 146 -10.51 -14.46 6.83
C GLY A 146 -9.29 -15.04 6.12
N SER A 147 -8.65 -14.30 5.20
CA SER A 147 -7.44 -14.74 4.49
C SER A 147 -6.47 -13.57 4.29
N ASP A 148 -5.24 -13.86 3.88
CA ASP A 148 -4.20 -12.88 3.58
C ASP A 148 -3.24 -13.38 2.47
N MET A 149 -2.26 -12.55 2.13
CA MET A 149 -1.30 -12.86 1.07
C MET A 149 -0.48 -14.11 1.37
N SER A 150 -0.11 -14.36 2.64
CA SER A 150 0.70 -15.52 3.03
C SER A 150 0.01 -16.86 2.73
N SER A 151 -1.32 -16.87 2.65
CA SER A 151 -2.08 -18.09 2.35
C SER A 151 -1.95 -18.58 0.91
N VAL A 152 -1.50 -17.73 -0.01
CA VAL A 152 -1.44 -18.02 -1.45
C VAL A 152 -0.07 -17.72 -2.08
N LEU A 153 0.78 -16.92 -1.44
CA LEU A 153 2.09 -16.53 -1.98
C LEU A 153 3.05 -17.71 -2.02
N VAL A 154 3.70 -17.89 -3.15
CA VAL A 154 4.78 -18.87 -3.37
C VAL A 154 6.12 -18.18 -3.36
N THR A 155 6.29 -17.19 -4.23
CA THR A 155 7.52 -16.40 -4.34
C THR A 155 7.19 -14.94 -4.64
N ALA A 156 8.12 -14.04 -4.28
CA ALA A 156 8.12 -12.64 -4.74
C ALA A 156 9.47 -12.31 -5.33
N THR A 157 9.47 -11.62 -6.48
CA THR A 157 10.66 -11.01 -7.05
C THR A 157 10.75 -9.58 -6.55
N THR A 158 11.88 -9.23 -5.96
CA THR A 158 12.15 -7.88 -5.45
C THR A 158 13.39 -7.29 -6.11
N LEU A 159 13.40 -5.97 -6.31
CA LEU A 159 14.57 -5.18 -6.67
C LEU A 159 14.79 -4.15 -5.56
N ASP A 160 15.99 -4.11 -5.01
CA ASP A 160 16.40 -3.12 -4.03
C ASP A 160 16.95 -1.89 -4.74
N LEU A 161 16.24 -0.77 -4.63
CA LEU A 161 16.58 0.50 -5.28
C LEU A 161 17.85 1.16 -4.72
N ALA A 162 18.29 0.77 -3.53
CA ALA A 162 19.52 1.29 -2.92
C ALA A 162 20.77 0.55 -3.41
N THR A 163 20.62 -0.71 -3.86
CA THR A 163 21.76 -1.57 -4.23
C THR A 163 21.69 -2.10 -5.67
N GLY A 164 20.53 -1.99 -6.33
CA GLY A 164 20.25 -2.58 -7.64
C GLY A 164 20.12 -4.11 -7.63
N VAL A 165 20.09 -4.74 -6.46
CA VAL A 165 20.07 -6.21 -6.34
C VAL A 165 18.66 -6.75 -6.54
N VAL A 166 18.50 -7.64 -7.52
CA VAL A 166 17.28 -8.42 -7.73
C VAL A 166 17.34 -9.73 -6.94
N ARG A 167 16.25 -10.09 -6.26
CA ARG A 167 16.10 -11.33 -5.52
C ARG A 167 14.76 -11.98 -5.81
N VAL A 168 14.76 -13.31 -5.99
CA VAL A 168 13.54 -14.13 -5.90
C VAL A 168 13.49 -14.73 -4.51
N ARG A 169 12.45 -14.39 -3.76
CA ARG A 169 12.30 -14.75 -2.35
C ARG A 169 11.10 -15.66 -2.17
N PRO A 170 11.27 -16.88 -1.63
CA PRO A 170 10.14 -17.73 -1.28
C PRO A 170 9.33 -17.13 -0.11
N ALA A 171 8.06 -17.48 -0.01
CA ALA A 171 7.15 -16.91 0.99
C ALA A 171 7.64 -17.10 2.44
N ASP A 172 8.24 -18.26 2.75
CA ASP A 172 8.84 -18.56 4.06
C ASP A 172 10.08 -17.71 4.37
N GLY A 173 10.75 -17.19 3.33
CA GLY A 173 11.88 -16.27 3.47
C GLY A 173 11.48 -14.79 3.61
N LEU A 174 10.17 -14.47 3.68
CA LEU A 174 9.67 -13.09 3.77
C LEU A 174 9.18 -12.69 5.18
N ALA A 175 9.29 -13.56 6.17
CA ALA A 175 8.83 -13.34 7.55
C ALA A 175 7.42 -12.74 7.62
N LEU A 176 6.50 -13.25 6.79
CA LEU A 176 5.13 -12.75 6.68
C LEU A 176 4.40 -12.91 8.02
N GLY A 177 4.01 -11.79 8.60
CA GLY A 177 3.25 -11.71 9.83
C GLY A 177 1.97 -10.88 9.66
N TYR A 178 1.26 -10.63 10.77
CA TYR A 178 0.08 -9.79 10.73
C TYR A 178 0.43 -8.36 10.30
N ARG A 179 0.01 -7.97 9.09
CA ARG A 179 0.30 -6.66 8.47
C ARG A 179 1.80 -6.34 8.36
N SER A 180 2.64 -7.36 8.18
CA SER A 180 4.08 -7.18 8.11
C SER A 180 4.77 -8.19 7.20
N SER A 181 5.92 -7.78 6.67
CA SER A 181 6.94 -8.62 6.05
C SER A 181 8.31 -8.01 6.32
N ASP A 182 9.38 -8.71 5.96
CA ASP A 182 10.76 -8.19 6.02
C ASP A 182 11.22 -7.49 4.73
N ILE A 183 10.29 -7.17 3.81
CA ILE A 183 10.60 -6.36 2.62
C ILE A 183 11.00 -4.96 3.05
N GLY A 184 12.23 -4.57 2.72
CA GLY A 184 12.83 -3.30 3.09
C GLY A 184 12.13 -2.07 2.49
N ALA A 185 12.42 -0.89 3.04
CA ALA A 185 11.83 0.38 2.57
C ALA A 185 12.23 0.72 1.13
N SER A 186 13.46 0.37 0.72
CA SER A 186 13.99 0.55 -0.63
C SER A 186 13.66 -0.61 -1.58
N GLU A 187 13.10 -1.72 -1.10
CA GLU A 187 12.77 -2.86 -1.94
C GLU A 187 11.41 -2.67 -2.63
N VAL A 188 11.39 -2.84 -3.94
CA VAL A 188 10.19 -2.87 -4.76
C VAL A 188 9.89 -4.31 -5.18
N VAL A 189 8.66 -4.77 -4.95
CA VAL A 189 8.19 -6.05 -5.47
C VAL A 189 7.79 -5.87 -6.93
N THR A 190 8.53 -6.49 -7.84
CA THR A 190 8.29 -6.39 -9.29
C THR A 190 7.27 -7.42 -9.78
N SER A 191 7.25 -8.61 -9.16
CA SER A 191 6.25 -9.65 -9.44
C SER A 191 6.06 -10.59 -8.25
N ALA A 192 4.96 -11.35 -8.25
CA ALA A 192 4.69 -12.41 -7.29
C ALA A 192 4.06 -13.62 -7.98
N GLU A 193 4.47 -14.82 -7.56
CA GLU A 193 3.82 -16.09 -7.91
C GLU A 193 2.87 -16.50 -6.78
N LEU A 194 1.63 -16.81 -7.15
CA LEU A 194 0.58 -17.26 -6.23
C LEU A 194 0.20 -18.70 -6.58
N ARG A 195 -0.15 -19.50 -5.57
CA ARG A 195 -0.73 -20.84 -5.73
C ARG A 195 -2.18 -20.80 -5.28
N LEU A 196 -3.07 -21.00 -6.24
CA LEU A 196 -4.51 -21.04 -6.02
C LEU A 196 -5.03 -22.48 -6.14
N THR A 197 -6.30 -22.68 -5.93
CA THR A 197 -6.97 -23.96 -6.10
C THR A 197 -7.99 -23.88 -7.24
N VAL A 198 -8.35 -25.03 -7.82
CA VAL A 198 -9.46 -25.08 -8.78
C VAL A 198 -10.76 -24.74 -8.03
N GLY A 199 -11.59 -23.91 -8.62
CA GLY A 199 -12.86 -23.45 -8.06
C GLY A 199 -13.95 -23.36 -9.13
N GLU A 200 -15.19 -23.20 -8.67
CA GLU A 200 -16.34 -22.97 -9.52
C GLU A 200 -16.56 -21.47 -9.71
N PRO A 201 -16.55 -20.92 -10.95
CA PRO A 201 -16.70 -19.49 -11.19
C PRO A 201 -17.94 -18.88 -10.53
N VAL A 202 -19.09 -19.57 -10.58
CA VAL A 202 -20.34 -19.08 -9.96
C VAL A 202 -20.17 -18.88 -8.44
N VAL A 203 -19.53 -19.82 -7.75
CA VAL A 203 -19.25 -19.72 -6.30
C VAL A 203 -18.28 -18.57 -6.03
N GLY A 204 -17.25 -18.43 -6.85
CA GLY A 204 -16.30 -17.33 -6.77
C GLY A 204 -16.97 -15.96 -6.96
N GLU A 205 -17.83 -15.81 -7.95
CA GLU A 205 -18.60 -14.57 -8.20
C GLU A 205 -19.51 -14.21 -7.02
N GLU A 206 -20.20 -15.19 -6.44
CA GLU A 206 -21.03 -14.98 -5.24
C GLU A 206 -20.19 -14.47 -4.05
N ARG A 207 -18.99 -15.03 -3.84
CA ARG A 207 -18.04 -14.58 -2.81
C ARG A 207 -17.57 -13.15 -3.07
N LEU A 208 -17.14 -12.83 -4.29
CA LEU A 208 -16.75 -11.48 -4.69
C LEU A 208 -17.87 -10.48 -4.41
N ALA A 209 -19.10 -10.79 -4.86
CA ALA A 209 -20.27 -9.93 -4.65
C ALA A 209 -20.59 -9.76 -3.16
N GLY A 210 -20.49 -10.82 -2.37
CA GLY A 210 -20.68 -10.80 -0.92
C GLY A 210 -19.70 -9.88 -0.21
N ILE A 211 -18.40 -9.98 -0.54
CA ILE A 211 -17.34 -9.13 0.01
C ILE A 211 -17.56 -7.66 -0.34
N VAL A 212 -17.86 -7.35 -1.60
CA VAL A 212 -18.11 -5.98 -2.05
C VAL A 212 -19.33 -5.38 -1.34
N ARG A 213 -20.43 -6.16 -1.20
CA ARG A 213 -21.63 -5.75 -0.47
C ARG A 213 -21.32 -5.47 0.99
N TRP A 214 -20.65 -6.41 1.68
CA TRP A 214 -20.29 -6.25 3.08
C TRP A 214 -19.47 -4.98 3.32
N ARG A 215 -18.48 -4.68 2.45
CA ARG A 215 -17.68 -3.46 2.57
C ARG A 215 -18.53 -2.22 2.42
N ARG A 216 -19.41 -2.17 1.43
CA ARG A 216 -20.31 -1.02 1.21
C ARG A 216 -21.23 -0.77 2.41
N GLU A 217 -21.64 -1.84 3.10
CA GLU A 217 -22.52 -1.77 4.26
C GLU A 217 -21.77 -1.40 5.55
N ASN A 218 -20.51 -1.85 5.72
CA ASN A 218 -19.79 -1.79 7.00
C ASN A 218 -18.60 -0.82 7.01
N GLN A 219 -18.12 -0.35 5.87
CA GLN A 219 -17.00 0.57 5.80
C GLN A 219 -17.40 1.92 5.21
N PRO A 220 -16.75 3.03 5.64
CA PRO A 220 -17.02 4.34 5.05
C PRO A 220 -16.49 4.40 3.63
N GLY A 221 -17.16 5.21 2.79
CA GLY A 221 -16.61 5.69 1.53
C GLY A 221 -15.68 6.88 1.73
N GLY A 222 -15.42 7.61 0.64
CA GLY A 222 -14.63 8.84 0.68
C GLY A 222 -13.13 8.60 0.84
N GLN A 223 -12.41 9.65 1.23
CA GLN A 223 -10.95 9.68 1.28
C GLN A 223 -10.45 9.09 2.61
N ASN A 224 -9.92 7.86 2.57
CA ASN A 224 -9.37 7.14 3.73
C ASN A 224 -8.41 6.04 3.27
N SER A 225 -7.59 5.50 4.17
CA SER A 225 -6.65 4.40 3.89
C SER A 225 -7.10 3.03 4.44
N GLY A 226 -8.38 2.85 4.73
CA GLY A 226 -8.86 1.65 5.42
C GLY A 226 -8.72 1.76 6.93
N SER A 227 -8.47 0.64 7.60
CA SER A 227 -8.18 0.60 9.04
C SER A 227 -6.88 1.33 9.35
N VAL A 228 -6.95 2.32 10.23
CA VAL A 228 -5.79 3.16 10.58
C VAL A 228 -4.85 2.48 11.56
N PHE A 229 -5.40 1.68 12.48
CA PHE A 229 -4.64 1.00 13.52
C PHE A 229 -4.78 -0.52 13.42
N THR A 230 -3.73 -1.24 13.77
CA THR A 230 -3.75 -2.69 13.94
C THR A 230 -4.61 -3.07 15.13
N ASN A 231 -5.26 -4.23 15.07
CA ASN A 231 -6.00 -4.75 16.22
C ASN A 231 -5.02 -5.26 17.29
N PRO A 232 -5.14 -4.82 18.55
CA PRO A 232 -4.35 -5.36 19.64
C PRO A 232 -4.78 -6.80 19.97
N ALA A 233 -3.93 -7.55 20.68
CA ALA A 233 -4.22 -8.91 21.08
C ALA A 233 -5.50 -8.97 21.94
N GLY A 234 -6.45 -9.81 21.53
CA GLY A 234 -7.70 -10.06 22.24
C GLY A 234 -8.78 -8.98 22.09
N ASP A 235 -8.55 -7.93 21.28
CA ASP A 235 -9.53 -6.86 21.08
C ASP A 235 -9.48 -6.29 19.65
N SER A 236 -10.36 -5.33 19.35
CA SER A 236 -10.35 -4.59 18.09
C SER A 236 -10.12 -3.10 18.30
N ALA A 237 -9.25 -2.50 17.51
CA ALA A 237 -9.00 -1.06 17.55
C ALA A 237 -10.30 -0.27 17.37
N GLY A 238 -11.19 -0.69 16.47
CA GLY A 238 -12.47 -0.03 16.24
C GLY A 238 -13.36 0.01 17.50
N ARG A 239 -13.43 -1.08 18.25
CA ARG A 239 -14.19 -1.11 19.52
C ARG A 239 -13.58 -0.18 20.58
N LEU A 240 -12.26 -0.22 20.73
CA LEU A 240 -11.56 0.64 21.70
C LEU A 240 -11.74 2.12 21.39
N ILE A 241 -11.64 2.52 20.13
CA ILE A 241 -11.85 3.91 19.68
C ILE A 241 -13.31 4.34 19.92
N ASP A 242 -14.27 3.48 19.59
CA ASP A 242 -15.69 3.74 19.78
C ASP A 242 -16.04 3.93 21.27
N THR A 243 -15.59 3.00 22.12
CA THR A 243 -15.84 3.06 23.58
C THR A 243 -15.04 4.15 24.30
N ALA A 244 -13.99 4.68 23.68
CA ALA A 244 -13.30 5.90 24.14
C ALA A 244 -14.04 7.21 23.77
N GLY A 245 -15.21 7.10 23.07
CA GLY A 245 -16.06 8.23 22.71
C GLY A 245 -15.54 9.04 21.51
N LEU A 246 -14.74 8.43 20.62
CA LEU A 246 -14.07 9.14 19.53
C LEU A 246 -14.80 9.01 18.18
N ARG A 247 -15.87 8.22 18.07
CA ARG A 247 -16.68 8.12 16.86
C ARG A 247 -17.23 9.50 16.47
N GLY A 248 -17.01 9.91 15.22
CA GLY A 248 -17.39 11.25 14.75
C GLY A 248 -16.48 12.39 15.23
N ARG A 249 -15.44 12.12 16.03
CA ARG A 249 -14.48 13.13 16.46
C ARG A 249 -13.80 13.75 15.24
N ARG A 250 -13.83 15.09 15.17
CA ARG A 250 -13.22 15.88 14.09
C ARG A 250 -12.08 16.72 14.63
N LEU A 251 -10.99 16.81 13.82
CA LEU A 251 -9.88 17.73 14.02
C LEU A 251 -9.55 18.34 12.65
N GLY A 252 -9.73 19.64 12.49
CA GLY A 252 -9.57 20.31 11.22
C GLY A 252 -10.37 19.65 10.09
N SER A 253 -9.69 19.19 9.05
CA SER A 253 -10.26 18.50 7.90
C SER A 253 -10.34 16.97 8.05
N ALA A 254 -9.93 16.41 9.20
CA ALA A 254 -9.97 14.99 9.46
C ALA A 254 -11.10 14.61 10.40
N VAL A 255 -11.73 13.44 10.21
CA VAL A 255 -12.80 12.92 11.06
C VAL A 255 -12.71 11.41 11.28
N VAL A 256 -12.88 10.95 12.52
CA VAL A 256 -13.11 9.53 12.82
C VAL A 256 -14.48 9.14 12.28
N SER A 257 -14.54 8.14 11.42
CA SER A 257 -15.77 7.76 10.74
C SER A 257 -16.87 7.33 11.72
N GLU A 258 -18.08 7.83 11.50
CA GLU A 258 -19.26 7.38 12.26
C GLU A 258 -19.68 5.96 11.90
N ARG A 259 -19.29 5.44 10.74
CA ARG A 259 -19.63 4.07 10.30
C ARG A 259 -18.70 3.01 10.89
N HIS A 260 -17.41 3.33 10.98
CA HIS A 260 -16.38 2.40 11.49
C HIS A 260 -15.27 3.19 12.19
N ALA A 261 -15.19 3.10 13.51
CA ALA A 261 -14.32 3.97 14.30
C ALA A 261 -12.81 3.80 14.05
N ASN A 262 -12.35 2.66 13.47
CA ASN A 262 -10.96 2.48 13.04
C ASN A 262 -10.67 3.06 11.64
N PHE A 263 -11.51 3.97 11.15
CA PHE A 263 -11.31 4.69 9.90
C PHE A 263 -11.28 6.19 10.17
N ILE A 264 -10.27 6.86 9.66
CA ILE A 264 -10.19 8.32 9.62
C ILE A 264 -10.37 8.74 8.17
N GLN A 265 -11.25 9.72 7.94
CA GLN A 265 -11.54 10.28 6.63
C GLN A 265 -10.99 11.70 6.56
N ALA A 266 -10.43 12.08 5.43
CA ALA A 266 -10.06 13.45 5.11
C ALA A 266 -11.13 14.11 4.26
N ASP A 267 -11.37 15.40 4.45
CA ASP A 267 -12.18 16.20 3.56
C ASP A 267 -11.47 16.42 2.21
N GLU A 268 -12.20 16.72 1.17
CA GLU A 268 -11.62 17.08 -0.12
C GLU A 268 -10.80 18.38 -0.01
N GLY A 269 -9.54 18.35 -0.47
CA GLY A 269 -8.62 19.46 -0.29
C GLY A 269 -8.17 19.69 1.15
N GLY A 270 -8.36 18.68 2.03
CA GLY A 270 -7.96 18.74 3.43
C GLY A 270 -6.45 18.58 3.63
N SER A 271 -6.04 18.42 4.88
CA SER A 271 -4.66 18.36 5.37
C SER A 271 -4.30 16.94 5.83
N ALA A 272 -3.14 16.44 5.42
CA ALA A 272 -2.57 15.21 5.94
C ALA A 272 -2.08 15.37 7.40
N ASP A 273 -1.66 16.56 7.78
CA ASP A 273 -1.22 16.88 9.13
C ASP A 273 -2.42 16.87 10.10
N ASP A 274 -3.64 17.24 9.65
CA ASP A 274 -4.87 17.05 10.43
C ASP A 274 -5.17 15.57 10.67
N VAL A 275 -5.02 14.72 9.62
CA VAL A 275 -5.20 13.27 9.75
C VAL A 275 -4.21 12.70 10.76
N ARG A 276 -2.94 13.07 10.68
CA ARG A 276 -1.89 12.64 11.62
C ARG A 276 -2.21 13.09 13.04
N SER A 277 -2.57 14.36 13.24
CA SER A 277 -2.90 14.91 14.55
C SER A 277 -4.11 14.20 15.18
N LEU A 278 -5.12 13.86 14.38
CA LEU A 278 -6.27 13.09 14.84
C LEU A 278 -5.88 11.64 15.20
N MET A 279 -4.96 11.02 14.46
CA MET A 279 -4.41 9.70 14.81
C MET A 279 -3.72 9.75 16.18
N ASP A 280 -2.91 10.76 16.44
CA ASP A 280 -2.19 10.93 17.71
C ASP A 280 -3.17 11.18 18.88
N GLU A 281 -4.23 11.98 18.67
CA GLU A 281 -5.30 12.17 19.64
C GLU A 281 -6.00 10.83 19.97
N VAL A 282 -6.29 10.02 18.94
CA VAL A 282 -6.90 8.69 19.11
C VAL A 282 -6.00 7.79 19.96
N VAL A 283 -4.70 7.74 19.66
CA VAL A 283 -3.73 6.92 20.43
C VAL A 283 -3.70 7.35 21.89
N CYS A 284 -3.59 8.65 22.16
CA CYS A 284 -3.57 9.20 23.52
C CYS A 284 -4.88 8.86 24.27
N ARG A 285 -6.03 9.13 23.66
CA ARG A 285 -7.32 8.95 24.32
C ARG A 285 -7.64 7.47 24.60
N VAL A 286 -7.32 6.57 23.67
CA VAL A 286 -7.48 5.12 23.89
C VAL A 286 -6.54 4.63 24.99
N ALA A 287 -5.30 5.12 25.05
CA ALA A 287 -4.38 4.79 26.14
C ALA A 287 -4.90 5.27 27.52
N GLU A 288 -5.47 6.47 27.61
CA GLU A 288 -6.07 7.00 28.83
C GLU A 288 -7.26 6.16 29.33
N VAL A 289 -8.16 5.78 28.43
CA VAL A 289 -9.41 5.09 28.79
C VAL A 289 -9.22 3.60 29.01
N HIS A 290 -8.40 2.96 28.19
CA HIS A 290 -8.28 1.49 28.14
C HIS A 290 -6.90 0.96 28.57
N GLY A 291 -5.90 1.82 28.78
CA GLY A 291 -4.52 1.39 29.04
C GLY A 291 -3.83 0.72 27.85
N VAL A 292 -4.41 0.82 26.64
CA VAL A 292 -3.90 0.18 25.41
C VAL A 292 -3.37 1.24 24.46
N ARG A 293 -2.10 1.13 24.07
CA ARG A 293 -1.52 1.99 23.04
C ARG A 293 -1.76 1.38 21.66
N LEU A 294 -2.57 2.03 20.84
CA LEU A 294 -2.80 1.61 19.46
C LEU A 294 -1.56 1.84 18.59
N VAL A 295 -1.32 0.92 17.65
CA VAL A 295 -0.21 1.00 16.69
C VAL A 295 -0.76 1.31 15.30
N PRO A 296 -0.32 2.41 14.65
CA PRO A 296 -0.73 2.71 13.29
C PRO A 296 -0.35 1.59 12.30
N GLU A 297 -1.31 1.21 11.44
CA GLU A 297 -1.08 0.35 10.26
C GLU A 297 -0.69 1.21 9.06
N THR A 298 -1.21 2.43 8.99
CA THR A 298 -0.92 3.39 7.92
C THR A 298 0.55 3.79 7.94
N VAL A 299 1.22 3.66 6.79
CA VAL A 299 2.60 4.11 6.60
C VAL A 299 2.60 5.64 6.46
N MET A 300 3.35 6.30 7.31
CA MET A 300 3.46 7.76 7.34
C MET A 300 4.80 8.22 6.77
N VAL A 301 4.78 9.18 5.87
CA VAL A 301 5.96 9.67 5.14
C VAL A 301 6.06 11.19 5.24
N GLY A 302 7.27 11.70 5.49
CA GLY A 302 7.54 13.13 5.56
C GLY A 302 7.12 13.80 6.87
N PHE A 303 6.56 13.08 7.85
CA PHE A 303 6.29 13.61 9.19
C PHE A 303 7.57 13.66 10.04
N GLU A 304 7.63 14.57 11.00
CA GLU A 304 8.68 14.56 12.03
C GLU A 304 8.39 13.44 13.05
N GLU A 305 9.46 12.81 13.56
CA GLU A 305 9.35 11.80 14.61
C GLU A 305 8.99 12.42 15.97
#